data_9daf60a5fcdcf1da69a3b0943d6d03e5
#
_entry.id   9daf60a5fcdcf1da69a3b0943d6d03e5
#
_cell.length_a   1.000
_cell.length_b   1.000
_cell.length_c   1.000
_cell.angle_alpha   90.00
_cell.angle_beta   90.00
_cell.angle_gamma   90.00
#
_symmetry.space_group_name_H-M   'P 1'
#
loop_
_entity.id
_entity.type
_entity.pdbx_description
1 polymer ?
#
loop_
_entity_poly.entity_id
_entity_poly.type
_entity_poly.pdbx_seq_one_letter_code
_entity_poly.pdbx_strand_id
1 'polypeptide(L)'
;TPGGSYGLPDNALDIVRVIETVGAPARVVAHSYGGSVCLVAAGTYPEYFSSLAVIEGTHSLNPPDEERVGPAWVRRWGDRIRSFEDQQPRVYPSLEDAQARMKEANPRLPESILPGLAGYASRPVDGGLIWKYDLWVNGRTSMEIRRSELPAFWEAITCPVLLFVGGESHSRRRQHPNPERHLRNSRTVEVPGAGHWIHHDQPDALLDELRTFLAGCGDAAE
;
A
#
# COMPACT_ATOMS: atom_id res chain seq x y z
N THR A 1 -1.30 -1.50 17.72
CA THR A 1 -2.06 -1.46 18.98
C THR A 1 -2.77 -2.78 19.15
N PRO A 2 -2.56 -3.54 20.24
CA PRO A 2 -3.28 -4.77 20.52
C PRO A 2 -4.80 -4.55 20.40
N GLY A 3 -5.48 -5.39 19.61
CA GLY A 3 -6.91 -5.25 19.35
C GLY A 3 -7.31 -4.14 18.37
N GLY A 4 -6.35 -3.46 17.75
CA GLY A 4 -6.63 -2.46 16.72
C GLY A 4 -7.17 -3.10 15.44
N SER A 5 -8.04 -2.38 14.73
CA SER A 5 -8.49 -2.74 13.39
C SER A 5 -7.57 -2.11 12.35
N TYR A 6 -7.16 -2.89 11.35
CA TYR A 6 -6.28 -2.46 10.27
C TYR A 6 -6.88 -2.81 8.89
N GLY A 7 -8.20 -2.63 8.77
CA GLY A 7 -8.92 -2.83 7.52
C GLY A 7 -8.72 -1.69 6.52
N LEU A 8 -9.08 -1.92 5.27
CA LEU A 8 -9.10 -0.87 4.24
C LEU A 8 -9.95 0.34 4.66
N PRO A 9 -11.17 0.16 5.23
CA PRO A 9 -11.98 1.30 5.65
C PRO A 9 -11.34 2.14 6.75
N ASP A 10 -10.72 1.48 7.75
CA ASP A 10 -10.07 2.18 8.86
C ASP A 10 -8.89 3.02 8.36
N ASN A 11 -8.03 2.40 7.53
CA ASN A 11 -6.87 3.08 6.95
C ASN A 11 -7.29 4.18 5.95
N ALA A 12 -8.40 3.99 5.21
CA ALA A 12 -8.92 5.02 4.30
C ALA A 12 -9.34 6.29 5.07
N LEU A 13 -10.01 6.11 6.21
CA LEU A 13 -10.37 7.23 7.09
C LEU A 13 -9.13 7.93 7.66
N ASP A 14 -8.09 7.17 8.03
CA ASP A 14 -6.84 7.75 8.52
C ASP A 14 -6.12 8.58 7.44
N ILE A 15 -6.12 8.14 6.18
CA ILE A 15 -5.59 8.93 5.07
C ILE A 15 -6.36 10.24 4.90
N VAL A 16 -7.68 10.22 4.95
CA VAL A 16 -8.51 11.43 4.85
C VAL A 16 -8.15 12.42 5.97
N ARG A 17 -8.03 11.96 7.21
CA ARG A 17 -7.60 12.80 8.34
C ARG A 17 -6.21 13.41 8.16
N VAL A 18 -5.27 12.65 7.56
CA VAL A 18 -3.95 13.20 7.22
C VAL A 18 -4.08 14.28 6.16
N ILE A 19 -4.88 14.06 5.11
CA ILE A 19 -5.12 15.06 4.05
C ILE A 19 -5.76 16.32 4.63
N GLU A 20 -6.74 16.20 5.52
CA GLU A 20 -7.32 17.36 6.24
C GLU A 20 -6.26 18.18 6.99
N THR A 21 -5.28 17.49 7.57
CA THR A 21 -4.22 18.16 8.34
C THR A 21 -3.19 18.88 7.45
N VAL A 22 -2.88 18.32 6.28
CA VAL A 22 -1.87 18.88 5.37
C VAL A 22 -2.46 19.85 4.34
N GLY A 23 -3.77 19.87 4.18
CA GLY A 23 -4.52 20.69 3.24
C GLY A 23 -5.18 19.88 2.12
N ALA A 24 -6.51 19.95 2.04
CA ALA A 24 -7.31 19.34 0.98
C ALA A 24 -7.67 20.37 -0.10
N PRO A 25 -7.86 19.95 -1.39
CA PRO A 25 -7.57 18.61 -1.90
C PRO A 25 -6.07 18.37 -2.11
N ALA A 26 -5.62 17.14 -1.88
CA ALA A 26 -4.22 16.76 -1.98
C ALA A 26 -3.89 15.98 -3.25
N ARG A 27 -2.64 16.10 -3.72
CA ARG A 27 -2.02 15.21 -4.69
C ARG A 27 -1.39 14.04 -3.96
N VAL A 28 -1.83 12.83 -4.22
CA VAL A 28 -1.42 11.65 -3.45
C VAL A 28 -0.62 10.69 -4.31
N VAL A 29 0.53 10.24 -3.79
CA VAL A 29 1.32 9.14 -4.35
C VAL A 29 1.36 8.01 -3.35
N ALA A 30 0.94 6.83 -3.74
CA ALA A 30 0.80 5.69 -2.85
C ALA A 30 1.38 4.41 -3.44
N HIS A 31 1.97 3.56 -2.60
CA HIS A 31 2.57 2.30 -3.01
C HIS A 31 1.87 1.10 -2.37
N SER A 32 1.69 0.04 -3.14
CA SER A 32 1.25 -1.28 -2.67
C SER A 32 -0.07 -1.21 -1.88
N TYR A 33 -0.11 -1.70 -0.65
CA TYR A 33 -1.29 -1.63 0.22
C TYR A 33 -1.78 -0.19 0.43
N GLY A 34 -0.86 0.77 0.57
CA GLY A 34 -1.21 2.20 0.62
C GLY A 34 -1.96 2.67 -0.62
N GLY A 35 -1.63 2.15 -1.80
CA GLY A 35 -2.37 2.40 -3.04
C GLY A 35 -3.81 1.86 -2.98
N SER A 36 -3.99 0.63 -2.49
CA SER A 36 -5.34 0.06 -2.30
C SER A 36 -6.17 0.87 -1.31
N VAL A 37 -5.55 1.34 -0.21
CA VAL A 37 -6.18 2.24 0.77
C VAL A 37 -6.60 3.56 0.13
N CYS A 38 -5.69 4.20 -0.62
CA CYS A 38 -5.97 5.49 -1.27
C CYS A 38 -7.04 5.39 -2.36
N LEU A 39 -7.12 4.26 -3.08
CA LEU A 39 -8.21 4.02 -4.04
C LEU A 39 -9.58 3.92 -3.35
N VAL A 40 -9.66 3.28 -2.17
CA VAL A 40 -10.87 3.24 -1.37
C VAL A 40 -11.18 4.62 -0.80
N ALA A 41 -10.19 5.32 -0.25
CA ALA A 41 -10.36 6.67 0.30
C ALA A 41 -10.84 7.66 -0.77
N ALA A 42 -10.22 7.67 -1.96
CA ALA A 42 -10.60 8.56 -3.06
C ALA A 42 -11.98 8.26 -3.65
N GLY A 43 -12.42 6.99 -3.61
CA GLY A 43 -13.78 6.63 -4.00
C GLY A 43 -14.83 6.95 -2.94
N THR A 44 -14.45 7.06 -1.67
CA THR A 44 -15.36 7.38 -0.57
C THR A 44 -15.47 8.88 -0.34
N TYR A 45 -14.34 9.59 -0.49
CA TYR A 45 -14.18 11.03 -0.22
C TYR A 45 -13.46 11.71 -1.39
N PRO A 46 -14.05 11.74 -2.59
CA PRO A 46 -13.38 12.22 -3.81
C PRO A 46 -12.94 13.70 -3.72
N GLU A 47 -13.63 14.50 -2.91
CA GLU A 47 -13.32 15.92 -2.68
C GLU A 47 -11.97 16.18 -2.02
N TYR A 48 -11.37 15.16 -1.40
CA TYR A 48 -10.06 15.28 -0.74
C TYR A 48 -8.88 15.03 -1.69
N PHE A 49 -9.14 14.58 -2.93
CA PHE A 49 -8.09 14.17 -3.87
C PHE A 49 -8.12 15.02 -5.13
N SER A 50 -7.05 15.76 -5.39
CA SER A 50 -6.86 16.48 -6.67
C SER A 50 -6.19 15.61 -7.74
N SER A 51 -5.37 14.64 -7.35
CA SER A 51 -4.84 13.58 -8.21
C SER A 51 -4.32 12.41 -7.38
N LEU A 52 -4.27 11.21 -7.99
CA LEU A 52 -3.81 10.00 -7.32
C LEU A 52 -2.86 9.21 -8.23
N ALA A 53 -1.61 9.02 -7.80
CA ALA A 53 -0.68 8.10 -8.43
C ALA A 53 -0.52 6.84 -7.57
N VAL A 54 -0.76 5.66 -8.14
CA VAL A 54 -0.73 4.38 -7.45
C VAL A 54 0.35 3.48 -8.04
N ILE A 55 1.33 3.14 -7.22
CA ILE A 55 2.44 2.26 -7.58
C ILE A 55 2.11 0.86 -7.07
N GLU A 56 1.81 -0.09 -7.97
CA GLU A 56 1.56 -1.50 -7.60
C GLU A 56 0.41 -1.71 -6.58
N GLY A 57 -0.66 -0.91 -6.62
CA GLY A 57 -1.69 -0.86 -5.57
C GLY A 57 -3.10 -1.28 -5.99
N THR A 58 -3.32 -1.83 -7.19
CA THR A 58 -4.67 -2.27 -7.63
C THR A 58 -5.00 -3.71 -7.20
N HIS A 59 -4.19 -4.31 -6.35
CA HIS A 59 -4.39 -5.67 -5.87
C HIS A 59 -5.23 -5.71 -4.58
N SER A 60 -5.96 -6.80 -4.42
CA SER A 60 -6.55 -7.14 -3.13
C SER A 60 -5.64 -8.13 -2.40
N LEU A 61 -5.34 -7.82 -1.14
CA LEU A 61 -4.64 -8.74 -0.25
C LEU A 61 -5.59 -9.72 0.44
N ASN A 62 -6.89 -9.58 0.19
CA ASN A 62 -7.90 -10.48 0.73
C ASN A 62 -7.99 -11.77 -0.09
N PRO A 63 -8.32 -12.89 0.55
CA PRO A 63 -8.72 -14.10 -0.16
C PRO A 63 -9.90 -13.83 -1.10
N PRO A 64 -10.13 -14.68 -2.08
CA PRO A 64 -11.35 -14.65 -2.90
C PRO A 64 -12.61 -14.61 -2.03
N ASP A 65 -13.65 -13.94 -2.52
CA ASP A 65 -14.88 -13.69 -1.72
C ASP A 65 -15.58 -14.99 -1.30
N GLU A 66 -15.51 -16.03 -2.14
CA GLU A 66 -16.03 -17.36 -1.85
C GLU A 66 -15.34 -18.07 -0.69
N GLU A 67 -14.11 -17.70 -0.37
CA GLU A 67 -13.37 -18.22 0.77
C GLU A 67 -13.67 -17.49 2.08
N ARG A 68 -14.38 -16.36 1.99
CA ARG A 68 -14.67 -15.45 3.11
C ARG A 68 -16.07 -15.62 3.68
N VAL A 69 -16.58 -16.83 3.68
CA VAL A 69 -17.95 -17.13 4.10
C VAL A 69 -17.98 -18.14 5.24
N GLY A 70 -18.99 -18.00 6.08
CA GLY A 70 -19.34 -18.97 7.11
C GLY A 70 -18.35 -19.10 8.28
N PRO A 71 -18.61 -20.10 9.15
CA PRO A 71 -17.83 -20.28 10.40
C PRO A 71 -16.34 -20.57 10.16
N ALA A 72 -16.00 -21.24 9.07
CA ALA A 72 -14.61 -21.58 8.74
C ALA A 72 -13.76 -20.33 8.47
N TRP A 73 -14.33 -19.33 7.82
CA TRP A 73 -13.65 -18.04 7.62
C TRP A 73 -13.42 -17.33 8.96
N VAL A 74 -14.45 -17.20 9.79
CA VAL A 74 -14.36 -16.53 11.09
C VAL A 74 -13.35 -17.24 11.99
N ARG A 75 -13.32 -18.58 11.96
CA ARG A 75 -12.35 -19.37 12.70
C ARG A 75 -10.91 -19.09 12.23
N ARG A 76 -10.63 -19.15 10.91
CA ARG A 76 -9.30 -18.81 10.36
C ARG A 76 -8.83 -17.42 10.76
N TRP A 77 -9.75 -16.46 10.68
CA TRP A 77 -9.45 -15.09 11.12
C TRP A 77 -9.15 -15.05 12.61
N GLY A 78 -9.97 -15.66 13.46
CA GLY A 78 -9.77 -15.69 14.91
C GLY A 78 -8.48 -16.38 15.31
N ASP A 79 -8.14 -17.52 14.69
CA ASP A 79 -6.88 -18.22 14.93
C ASP A 79 -5.67 -17.38 14.49
N ARG A 80 -5.79 -16.61 13.39
CA ARG A 80 -4.78 -15.65 12.96
C ARG A 80 -4.61 -14.52 13.98
N ILE A 81 -5.70 -13.91 14.47
CA ILE A 81 -5.62 -12.85 15.50
C ILE A 81 -4.92 -13.37 16.75
N ARG A 82 -5.31 -14.55 17.26
CA ARG A 82 -4.65 -15.17 18.41
C ARG A 82 -3.15 -15.39 18.19
N SER A 83 -2.74 -15.71 16.98
CA SER A 83 -1.32 -15.90 16.67
C SER A 83 -0.47 -14.62 16.82
N PHE A 84 -1.09 -13.43 16.88
CA PHE A 84 -0.39 -12.16 17.12
C PHE A 84 -0.37 -11.76 18.61
N GLU A 85 -1.25 -12.32 19.45
CA GLU A 85 -1.36 -11.96 20.87
C GLU A 85 -0.04 -12.21 21.62
N ASP A 86 0.65 -13.31 21.29
CA ASP A 86 1.91 -13.72 21.92
C ASP A 86 3.15 -13.34 21.10
N GLN A 87 2.97 -12.71 19.92
CA GLN A 87 4.11 -12.35 19.08
C GLN A 87 4.87 -11.16 19.64
N GLN A 88 6.18 -11.34 19.81
CA GLN A 88 7.10 -10.25 20.10
C GLN A 88 7.83 -9.80 18.83
N PRO A 89 8.13 -8.51 18.70
CA PRO A 89 8.98 -8.03 17.62
C PRO A 89 10.33 -8.76 17.61
N ARG A 90 10.78 -9.20 16.46
CA ARG A 90 12.12 -9.79 16.32
C ARG A 90 13.17 -8.71 16.61
N VAL A 91 14.07 -9.01 17.53
CA VAL A 91 15.26 -8.17 17.80
C VAL A 91 16.36 -8.56 16.84
N TYR A 92 16.96 -7.57 16.21
CA TYR A 92 18.16 -7.67 15.36
C TYR A 92 19.34 -7.13 16.13
N PRO A 93 20.40 -7.93 16.39
CA PRO A 93 21.53 -7.50 17.20
C PRO A 93 22.25 -6.28 16.66
N SER A 94 22.26 -6.10 15.32
CA SER A 94 22.91 -4.99 14.65
C SER A 94 22.06 -4.42 13.51
N LEU A 95 22.47 -3.26 12.99
CA LEU A 95 21.87 -2.69 11.78
C LEU A 95 22.14 -3.58 10.55
N GLU A 96 23.29 -4.22 10.49
CA GLU A 96 23.67 -5.16 9.44
C GLU A 96 22.75 -6.37 9.40
N ASP A 97 22.36 -6.91 10.56
CA ASP A 97 21.37 -8.01 10.63
C ASP A 97 19.99 -7.58 10.13
N ALA A 98 19.58 -6.36 10.47
CA ALA A 98 18.33 -5.78 9.99
C ALA A 98 18.38 -5.54 8.46
N GLN A 99 19.51 -5.05 7.93
CA GLN A 99 19.74 -4.89 6.49
C GLN A 99 19.70 -6.22 5.75
N ALA A 100 20.38 -7.25 6.26
CA ALA A 100 20.38 -8.58 5.67
C ALA A 100 18.95 -9.13 5.56
N ARG A 101 18.13 -8.95 6.60
CA ARG A 101 16.72 -9.35 6.58
C ARG A 101 15.89 -8.54 5.57
N MET A 102 16.15 -7.25 5.43
CA MET A 102 15.47 -6.40 4.44
C MET A 102 15.83 -6.81 3.01
N LYS A 103 17.12 -7.10 2.77
CA LYS A 103 17.62 -7.59 1.48
C LYS A 103 17.06 -8.95 1.10
N GLU A 104 16.94 -9.85 2.05
CA GLU A 104 16.28 -11.16 1.85
C GLU A 104 14.81 -10.99 1.43
N ALA A 105 14.09 -10.04 2.03
CA ALA A 105 12.70 -9.75 1.68
C ALA A 105 12.55 -9.04 0.32
N ASN A 106 13.55 -8.25 -0.08
CA ASN A 106 13.62 -7.60 -1.37
C ASN A 106 15.02 -7.77 -2.00
N PRO A 107 15.26 -8.88 -2.71
CA PRO A 107 16.56 -9.17 -3.32
C PRO A 107 17.02 -8.12 -4.36
N ARG A 108 16.08 -7.37 -4.94
CA ARG A 108 16.35 -6.32 -5.94
C ARG A 108 16.79 -4.99 -5.32
N LEU A 109 16.59 -4.81 -3.99
CA LEU A 109 16.89 -3.56 -3.32
C LEU A 109 18.37 -3.15 -3.50
N PRO A 110 18.66 -1.94 -4.02
CA PRO A 110 20.03 -1.48 -4.19
C PRO A 110 20.77 -1.40 -2.85
N GLU A 111 22.03 -1.86 -2.83
CA GLU A 111 22.90 -1.81 -1.64
C GLU A 111 23.12 -0.38 -1.14
N SER A 112 23.12 0.60 -2.04
CA SER A 112 23.38 2.01 -1.71
C SER A 112 22.31 2.65 -0.82
N ILE A 113 21.04 2.21 -0.92
CA ILE A 113 19.93 2.77 -0.13
C ILE A 113 19.58 1.91 1.09
N LEU A 114 20.07 0.68 1.15
CA LEU A 114 19.74 -0.29 2.19
C LEU A 114 20.04 0.20 3.61
N PRO A 115 21.22 0.81 3.93
CA PRO A 115 21.50 1.30 5.28
C PRO A 115 20.52 2.39 5.73
N GLY A 116 20.21 3.34 4.85
CA GLY A 116 19.25 4.41 5.13
C GLY A 116 17.86 3.87 5.42
N LEU A 117 17.34 2.99 4.56
CA LEU A 117 16.02 2.38 4.73
C LEU A 117 15.92 1.56 6.02
N ALA A 118 16.90 0.69 6.29
CA ALA A 118 16.91 -0.12 7.50
C ALA A 118 17.01 0.74 8.77
N GLY A 119 17.85 1.79 8.76
CA GLY A 119 17.98 2.73 9.87
C GLY A 119 16.67 3.48 10.14
N TYR A 120 16.02 4.02 9.10
CA TYR A 120 14.74 4.71 9.26
C TYR A 120 13.59 3.79 9.67
N ALA A 121 13.57 2.55 9.18
CA ALA A 121 12.50 1.59 9.45
C ALA A 121 12.61 0.93 10.83
N SER A 122 13.76 1.04 11.51
CA SER A 122 14.02 0.43 12.81
C SER A 122 14.09 1.45 13.94
N ARG A 123 14.01 0.95 15.18
CA ARG A 123 14.27 1.71 16.40
C ARG A 123 15.06 0.85 17.41
N PRO A 124 15.89 1.49 18.26
CA PRO A 124 16.66 0.77 19.27
C PRO A 124 15.76 0.19 20.36
N VAL A 125 16.17 -0.95 20.89
CA VAL A 125 15.66 -1.63 22.08
C VAL A 125 16.82 -2.30 22.82
N ASP A 126 16.57 -2.83 24.01
CA ASP A 126 17.55 -3.65 24.70
C ASP A 126 17.93 -4.87 23.84
N GLY A 127 19.22 -5.04 23.63
CA GLY A 127 19.76 -6.14 22.82
C GLY A 127 19.80 -5.89 21.32
N GLY A 128 19.45 -4.69 20.79
CA GLY A 128 19.55 -4.39 19.38
C GLY A 128 18.50 -3.45 18.81
N LEU A 129 17.91 -3.83 17.69
CA LEU A 129 16.95 -3.04 16.92
C LEU A 129 15.70 -3.88 16.64
N ILE A 130 14.54 -3.22 16.57
CA ILE A 130 13.30 -3.80 16.04
C ILE A 130 12.73 -2.91 14.93
N TRP A 131 11.94 -3.48 14.04
CA TRP A 131 11.17 -2.69 13.07
C TRP A 131 10.13 -1.83 13.79
N LYS A 132 9.87 -0.63 13.24
CA LYS A 132 8.89 0.33 13.80
C LYS A 132 7.44 -0.08 13.54
N TYR A 133 7.18 -0.90 12.50
CA TYR A 133 5.80 -1.26 12.16
C TYR A 133 5.14 -2.07 13.28
N ASP A 134 3.84 -1.88 13.43
CA ASP A 134 3.04 -2.67 14.34
C ASP A 134 2.77 -4.06 13.76
N LEU A 135 3.09 -5.12 14.51
CA LEU A 135 2.84 -6.51 14.08
C LEU A 135 1.37 -6.76 13.77
N TRP A 136 0.47 -6.07 14.47
CA TRP A 136 -0.98 -6.18 14.30
C TRP A 136 -1.49 -5.68 12.93
N VAL A 137 -0.69 -4.96 12.17
CA VAL A 137 -1.05 -4.57 10.78
C VAL A 137 -1.36 -5.78 9.90
N ASN A 138 -0.86 -6.95 10.26
CA ASN A 138 -1.15 -8.22 9.59
C ASN A 138 -2.43 -8.91 10.10
N GLY A 139 -3.00 -8.43 11.21
CA GLY A 139 -4.21 -8.93 11.84
C GLY A 139 -5.47 -8.24 11.33
N ARG A 140 -5.67 -8.25 10.01
CA ARG A 140 -6.78 -7.53 9.36
C ARG A 140 -8.15 -7.90 9.92
N THR A 141 -9.11 -6.98 9.79
CA THR A 141 -10.49 -7.23 10.17
C THR A 141 -11.12 -8.38 9.37
N SER A 142 -12.02 -9.13 10.02
CA SER A 142 -12.88 -10.11 9.32
C SER A 142 -13.91 -9.46 8.40
N MET A 143 -14.19 -8.16 8.63
CA MET A 143 -15.19 -7.35 7.91
C MET A 143 -14.56 -6.49 6.81
N GLU A 144 -13.46 -6.94 6.24
CA GLU A 144 -12.76 -6.25 5.16
C GLU A 144 -13.63 -6.12 3.89
N ILE A 145 -13.42 -5.06 3.11
CA ILE A 145 -14.08 -4.86 1.81
C ILE A 145 -13.83 -6.08 0.92
N ARG A 146 -14.87 -6.60 0.29
CA ARG A 146 -14.76 -7.73 -0.63
C ARG A 146 -14.09 -7.30 -1.92
N ARG A 147 -13.42 -8.26 -2.58
CA ARG A 147 -12.79 -7.98 -3.89
C ARG A 147 -13.80 -7.52 -4.93
N SER A 148 -14.99 -8.09 -4.91
CA SER A 148 -16.11 -7.74 -5.81
C SER A 148 -16.67 -6.33 -5.58
N GLU A 149 -16.42 -5.74 -4.41
CA GLU A 149 -16.90 -4.39 -4.06
C GLU A 149 -15.92 -3.30 -4.49
N LEU A 150 -14.62 -3.61 -4.67
CA LEU A 150 -13.59 -2.63 -5.03
C LEU A 150 -13.91 -1.81 -6.29
N PRO A 151 -14.44 -2.39 -7.38
CA PRO A 151 -14.82 -1.63 -8.56
C PRO A 151 -15.77 -0.46 -8.28
N ALA A 152 -16.73 -0.62 -7.37
CA ALA A 152 -17.68 0.44 -7.03
C ALA A 152 -16.99 1.66 -6.40
N PHE A 153 -15.96 1.45 -5.57
CA PHE A 153 -15.15 2.56 -5.06
C PHE A 153 -14.37 3.25 -6.18
N TRP A 154 -13.77 2.48 -7.09
CA TRP A 154 -12.97 3.04 -8.19
C TRP A 154 -13.81 3.86 -9.17
N GLU A 155 -15.04 3.43 -9.45
CA GLU A 155 -15.99 4.14 -10.31
C GLU A 155 -16.45 5.50 -9.73
N ALA A 156 -16.36 5.64 -8.41
CA ALA A 156 -16.68 6.89 -7.71
C ALA A 156 -15.51 7.90 -7.67
N ILE A 157 -14.28 7.50 -8.07
CA ILE A 157 -13.13 8.41 -8.12
C ILE A 157 -13.31 9.43 -9.22
N THR A 158 -13.20 10.70 -8.89
CA THR A 158 -13.37 11.83 -9.82
C THR A 158 -12.06 12.44 -10.30
N CYS A 159 -11.00 12.38 -9.50
CA CYS A 159 -9.71 12.93 -9.84
C CYS A 159 -8.95 12.10 -10.89
N PRO A 160 -7.95 12.68 -11.59
CA PRO A 160 -7.05 11.91 -12.44
C PRO A 160 -6.28 10.84 -11.66
N VAL A 161 -6.13 9.65 -12.25
CA VAL A 161 -5.41 8.52 -11.66
C VAL A 161 -4.29 8.03 -12.58
N LEU A 162 -3.09 7.90 -12.03
CA LEU A 162 -1.95 7.26 -12.69
C LEU A 162 -1.63 5.94 -11.99
N LEU A 163 -1.67 4.85 -12.74
CA LEU A 163 -1.30 3.52 -12.23
C LEU A 163 0.08 3.13 -12.76
N PHE A 164 0.93 2.63 -11.87
CA PHE A 164 2.22 2.04 -12.23
C PHE A 164 2.22 0.54 -11.95
N VAL A 165 2.74 -0.22 -12.91
CA VAL A 165 2.91 -1.67 -12.83
C VAL A 165 4.35 -2.03 -13.19
N GLY A 166 5.02 -2.79 -12.35
CA GLY A 166 6.36 -3.32 -12.64
C GLY A 166 6.30 -4.47 -13.63
N GLY A 167 7.07 -4.39 -14.72
CA GLY A 167 7.10 -5.42 -15.75
C GLY A 167 7.50 -6.81 -15.22
N GLU A 168 8.33 -6.84 -14.16
CA GLU A 168 8.82 -8.06 -13.50
C GLU A 168 8.24 -8.24 -12.09
N SER A 169 7.11 -7.59 -11.79
CA SER A 169 6.51 -7.66 -10.47
C SER A 169 5.89 -9.02 -10.17
N HIS A 170 6.25 -9.59 -9.02
CA HIS A 170 5.62 -10.80 -8.50
C HIS A 170 4.15 -10.60 -8.10
N SER A 171 3.74 -9.34 -7.86
CA SER A 171 2.37 -9.00 -7.50
C SER A 171 1.42 -8.90 -8.71
N ARG A 172 1.96 -8.90 -9.93
CA ARG A 172 1.21 -8.71 -11.18
C ARG A 172 -0.03 -9.62 -11.29
N ARG A 173 0.08 -10.88 -10.87
CA ARG A 173 -1.04 -11.84 -10.88
C ARG A 173 -2.15 -11.52 -9.87
N ARG A 174 -1.86 -10.68 -8.87
CA ARG A 174 -2.80 -10.28 -7.81
C ARG A 174 -3.47 -8.96 -8.11
N GLN A 175 -2.94 -8.18 -9.05
CA GLN A 175 -3.54 -6.91 -9.45
C GLN A 175 -4.84 -7.16 -10.20
N HIS A 176 -5.72 -6.16 -10.17
CA HIS A 176 -6.94 -6.22 -10.95
C HIS A 176 -6.58 -6.27 -12.45
N PRO A 177 -7.15 -7.19 -13.24
CA PRO A 177 -6.72 -7.39 -14.62
C PRO A 177 -7.00 -6.18 -15.53
N ASN A 178 -8.02 -5.38 -15.22
CA ASN A 178 -8.41 -4.22 -16.02
C ASN A 178 -8.92 -3.09 -15.09
N PRO A 179 -8.05 -2.44 -14.30
CA PRO A 179 -8.48 -1.38 -13.39
C PRO A 179 -9.07 -0.17 -14.12
N GLU A 180 -8.58 0.12 -15.32
CA GLU A 180 -9.00 1.25 -16.16
C GLU A 180 -10.47 1.19 -16.59
N ARG A 181 -11.09 0.00 -16.59
CA ARG A 181 -12.53 -0.14 -16.85
C ARG A 181 -13.39 0.51 -15.78
N HIS A 182 -12.86 0.66 -14.58
CA HIS A 182 -13.55 1.19 -13.41
C HIS A 182 -13.06 2.58 -13.02
N LEU A 183 -11.90 2.99 -13.51
CA LEU A 183 -11.29 4.30 -13.26
C LEU A 183 -11.46 5.19 -14.49
N ARG A 184 -12.45 6.08 -14.47
CA ARG A 184 -12.89 6.86 -15.65
C ARG A 184 -11.81 7.76 -16.23
N ASN A 185 -10.94 8.32 -15.41
CA ASN A 185 -9.86 9.22 -15.80
C ASN A 185 -8.52 8.63 -15.35
N SER A 186 -8.12 7.54 -15.99
CA SER A 186 -6.88 6.86 -15.60
C SER A 186 -6.03 6.46 -16.79
N ARG A 187 -4.74 6.31 -16.55
CA ARG A 187 -3.82 5.60 -17.43
C ARG A 187 -2.90 4.70 -16.64
N THR A 188 -2.48 3.61 -17.25
CA THR A 188 -1.50 2.67 -16.66
C THR A 188 -0.17 2.79 -17.39
N VAL A 189 0.92 2.82 -16.62
CA VAL A 189 2.30 2.77 -17.10
C VAL A 189 2.95 1.49 -16.61
N GLU A 190 3.37 0.64 -17.53
CA GLU A 190 4.24 -0.48 -17.22
C GLU A 190 5.70 0.00 -17.25
N VAL A 191 6.43 -0.25 -16.14
CA VAL A 191 7.84 0.10 -16.00
C VAL A 191 8.70 -1.15 -16.24
N PRO A 192 9.37 -1.28 -17.40
CA PRO A 192 10.20 -2.43 -17.70
C PRO A 192 11.36 -2.58 -16.71
N GLY A 193 11.74 -3.81 -16.38
CA GLY A 193 12.85 -4.09 -15.47
C GLY A 193 12.55 -3.79 -14.00
N ALA A 194 11.36 -3.30 -13.66
CA ALA A 194 10.96 -3.06 -12.28
C ALA A 194 10.16 -4.22 -11.69
N GLY A 195 10.42 -4.54 -10.42
CA GLY A 195 9.59 -5.41 -9.60
C GLY A 195 8.52 -4.62 -8.84
N HIS A 196 8.10 -5.15 -7.69
CA HIS A 196 7.06 -4.53 -6.85
C HIS A 196 7.46 -3.17 -6.27
N TRP A 197 8.74 -2.92 -6.06
CA TRP A 197 9.28 -1.66 -5.55
C TRP A 197 9.84 -0.80 -6.68
N ILE A 198 8.98 -0.36 -7.60
CA ILE A 198 9.36 0.43 -8.79
C ILE A 198 10.25 1.63 -8.42
N HIS A 199 9.92 2.31 -7.31
CA HIS A 199 10.66 3.47 -6.80
C HIS A 199 12.08 3.14 -6.30
N HIS A 200 12.40 1.87 -6.10
CA HIS A 200 13.76 1.41 -5.81
C HIS A 200 14.47 0.85 -7.05
N ASP A 201 13.71 0.18 -7.93
CA ASP A 201 14.27 -0.53 -9.07
C ASP A 201 14.53 0.38 -10.28
N GLN A 202 13.61 1.33 -10.52
CA GLN A 202 13.62 2.24 -11.67
C GLN A 202 13.14 3.66 -11.26
N PRO A 203 13.88 4.33 -10.34
CA PRO A 203 13.45 5.62 -9.78
C PRO A 203 13.32 6.71 -10.84
N ASP A 204 14.22 6.79 -11.80
CA ASP A 204 14.23 7.84 -12.82
C ASP A 204 12.99 7.71 -13.74
N ALA A 205 12.71 6.51 -14.24
CA ALA A 205 11.54 6.24 -15.08
C ALA A 205 10.22 6.54 -14.34
N LEU A 206 10.14 6.19 -13.04
CA LEU A 206 9.00 6.52 -12.21
C LEU A 206 8.83 8.03 -12.05
N LEU A 207 9.92 8.74 -11.72
CA LEU A 207 9.90 10.18 -11.46
C LEU A 207 9.53 10.99 -12.70
N ASP A 208 10.01 10.61 -13.89
CA ASP A 208 9.71 11.30 -15.14
C ASP A 208 8.22 11.20 -15.48
N GLU A 209 7.64 10.01 -15.38
CA GLU A 209 6.20 9.80 -15.56
C GLU A 209 5.35 10.50 -14.51
N LEU A 210 5.78 10.46 -13.26
CA LEU A 210 5.08 11.11 -12.16
C LEU A 210 5.09 12.63 -12.28
N ARG A 211 6.23 13.25 -12.63
CA ARG A 211 6.35 14.70 -12.87
C ARG A 211 5.44 15.12 -14.02
N THR A 212 5.45 14.38 -15.13
CA THR A 212 4.58 14.64 -16.28
C THR A 212 3.10 14.59 -15.89
N PHE A 213 2.72 13.58 -15.13
CA PHE A 213 1.35 13.43 -14.63
C PHE A 213 0.93 14.60 -13.73
N LEU A 214 1.75 14.92 -12.73
CA LEU A 214 1.45 15.99 -11.77
C LEU A 214 1.41 17.37 -12.42
N ALA A 215 2.26 17.63 -13.43
CA ALA A 215 2.21 18.88 -14.21
C ALA A 215 0.92 18.99 -15.03
N GLY A 216 0.43 17.86 -15.55
CA GLY A 216 -0.82 17.82 -16.32
C GLY A 216 -2.10 17.95 -15.48
N CYS A 217 -2.02 17.76 -14.17
CA CYS A 217 -3.19 17.84 -13.28
C CYS A 217 -3.58 19.30 -12.90
N GLY A 218 -2.84 20.33 -13.37
CA GLY A 218 -3.09 21.73 -12.97
C GLY A 218 -2.89 21.98 -11.47
N ASP A 219 -2.77 23.22 -11.06
CA ASP A 219 -2.96 23.55 -9.65
C ASP A 219 -4.45 23.47 -9.35
N ALA A 220 -4.82 22.79 -8.26
CA ALA A 220 -6.19 22.86 -7.76
C ALA A 220 -6.54 24.35 -7.62
N ALA A 221 -7.57 24.80 -8.33
CA ALA A 221 -8.00 26.18 -8.29
C ALA A 221 -8.15 26.62 -6.82
N GLU A 222 -7.51 27.74 -6.49
CA GLU A 222 -7.67 28.46 -5.24
C GLU A 222 -9.15 28.75 -4.91
#